data_e6a6955add945800b75ad3d390ec8587
#
_entry.id   e6a6955add945800b75ad3d390ec8587
#
_cell.length_a   1.000
_cell.length_b   1.000
_cell.length_c   1.000
_cell.angle_alpha   90.00
_cell.angle_beta   90.00
_cell.angle_gamma   90.00
#
_symmetry.space_group_name_H-M   'P 1'
#
loop_
_entity.id
_entity.type
_entity.pdbx_description
1 polymer ?
#
loop_
_entity_poly.entity_id
_entity_poly.type
_entity_poly.pdbx_seq_one_letter_code
_entity_poly.pdbx_strand_id
1 'polypeptide(L)'
;PILAKFAPEFKSNYLQRFRSKLGLADCQESFIDSTLSHMADTKKDFTVFFRKLTQLAAHDAVDSYFSDDWLTIWRAEGKADVTLMQANNPVLIPRNHQVEKAIQHANDGDFSVFHRLNQAWKNPFTEKADYNDLEMPPTDSERVRETFCGT
;
A
#
# COMPACT_ATOMS: atom_id res chain seq x y z
N PRO A 1 -12.95 10.93 -30.05
CA PRO A 1 -13.30 11.72 -28.88
C PRO A 1 -12.45 11.29 -27.68
N ILE A 2 -12.04 12.23 -26.83
CA ILE A 2 -11.14 11.99 -25.67
C ILE A 2 -11.73 10.92 -24.73
N LEU A 3 -13.03 10.97 -24.47
CA LEU A 3 -13.73 10.00 -23.61
C LEU A 3 -13.65 8.54 -24.10
N ALA A 4 -13.56 8.30 -25.40
CA ALA A 4 -13.47 6.95 -25.94
C ALA A 4 -12.10 6.29 -25.66
N LYS A 5 -11.07 7.09 -25.41
CA LYS A 5 -9.73 6.60 -25.06
C LYS A 5 -9.54 6.39 -23.56
N PHE A 6 -10.36 7.05 -22.74
CA PHE A 6 -10.20 7.04 -21.30
C PHE A 6 -10.29 5.63 -20.70
N ALA A 7 -11.31 4.86 -21.02
CA ALA A 7 -11.51 3.55 -20.42
C ALA A 7 -10.39 2.55 -20.77
N PRO A 8 -9.93 2.43 -22.04
CA PRO A 8 -8.79 1.58 -22.38
C PRO A 8 -7.48 2.02 -21.71
N GLU A 9 -7.20 3.33 -21.69
CA GLU A 9 -5.99 3.86 -21.07
C GLU A 9 -6.01 3.68 -19.54
N PHE A 10 -7.16 3.91 -18.91
CA PHE A 10 -7.34 3.65 -17.48
C PHE A 10 -7.09 2.17 -17.15
N LYS A 11 -7.71 1.25 -17.90
CA LYS A 11 -7.52 -0.19 -17.72
C LYS A 11 -6.05 -0.60 -17.88
N SER A 12 -5.39 -0.11 -18.92
CA SER A 12 -3.97 -0.38 -19.15
C SER A 12 -3.10 0.09 -17.99
N ASN A 13 -3.29 1.33 -17.54
CA ASN A 13 -2.56 1.89 -16.41
C ASN A 13 -2.86 1.14 -15.09
N TYR A 14 -4.12 0.76 -14.87
CA TYR A 14 -4.53 -0.02 -13.71
C TYR A 14 -3.78 -1.36 -13.64
N LEU A 15 -3.81 -2.14 -14.72
CA LEU A 15 -3.11 -3.42 -14.79
C LEU A 15 -1.60 -3.25 -14.62
N GLN A 16 -1.00 -2.27 -15.27
CA GLN A 16 0.42 -1.98 -15.13
C GLN A 16 0.80 -1.66 -13.67
N ARG A 17 -0.01 -0.85 -12.97
CA ARG A 17 0.24 -0.52 -11.56
C ARG A 17 0.20 -1.74 -10.65
N PHE A 18 -0.78 -2.62 -10.83
CA PHE A 18 -0.85 -3.86 -10.04
C PHE A 18 0.27 -4.84 -10.37
N ARG A 19 0.61 -4.99 -11.63
CA ARG A 19 1.78 -5.78 -12.06
C ARG A 19 3.06 -5.28 -11.39
N SER A 20 3.28 -3.98 -11.40
CA SER A 20 4.44 -3.38 -10.72
C SER A 20 4.43 -3.63 -9.21
N LYS A 21 3.28 -3.55 -8.56
CA LYS A 21 3.15 -3.84 -7.12
C LYS A 21 3.39 -5.31 -6.77
N LEU A 22 2.98 -6.22 -7.65
CA LEU A 22 3.20 -7.66 -7.53
C LEU A 22 4.63 -8.08 -7.94
N GLY A 23 5.37 -7.20 -8.61
CA GLY A 23 6.67 -7.50 -9.19
C GLY A 23 6.60 -8.40 -10.43
N LEU A 24 5.44 -8.50 -11.07
CA LEU A 24 5.17 -9.43 -12.17
C LEU A 24 4.85 -8.64 -13.44
N ALA A 25 5.74 -8.70 -14.45
CA ALA A 25 5.60 -7.90 -15.67
C ALA A 25 4.33 -8.24 -16.48
N ASP A 26 3.96 -9.53 -16.52
CA ASP A 26 2.95 -10.05 -17.45
C ASP A 26 1.87 -10.91 -16.77
N CYS A 27 1.62 -10.75 -15.46
CA CYS A 27 0.57 -11.53 -14.81
C CYS A 27 -0.82 -11.20 -15.39
N GLN A 28 -1.68 -12.22 -15.38
CA GLN A 28 -3.03 -12.11 -15.93
C GLN A 28 -3.91 -11.19 -15.07
N GLU A 29 -4.86 -10.49 -15.71
CA GLU A 29 -5.85 -9.67 -15.01
C GLU A 29 -6.62 -10.47 -13.94
N SER A 30 -7.00 -11.71 -14.27
CA SER A 30 -7.69 -12.61 -13.34
C SER A 30 -6.91 -12.89 -12.06
N PHE A 31 -5.58 -12.92 -12.12
CA PHE A 31 -4.74 -13.05 -10.93
C PHE A 31 -4.75 -11.78 -10.07
N ILE A 32 -4.75 -10.61 -10.70
CA ILE A 32 -4.89 -9.33 -9.97
C ILE A 32 -6.24 -9.29 -9.24
N ASP A 33 -7.33 -9.63 -9.93
CA ASP A 33 -8.68 -9.63 -9.36
C ASP A 33 -8.81 -10.64 -8.21
N SER A 34 -8.27 -11.85 -8.38
CA SER A 34 -8.26 -12.87 -7.32
C SER A 34 -7.43 -12.44 -6.11
N THR A 35 -6.31 -11.73 -6.33
CA THR A 35 -5.49 -11.16 -5.25
C THR A 35 -6.27 -10.11 -4.47
N LEU A 36 -6.96 -9.20 -5.14
CA LEU A 36 -7.76 -8.17 -4.47
C LEU A 36 -8.94 -8.78 -3.71
N SER A 37 -9.59 -9.81 -4.26
CA SER A 37 -10.65 -10.55 -3.57
C SER A 37 -10.10 -11.26 -2.33
N HIS A 38 -8.95 -11.93 -2.42
CA HIS A 38 -8.27 -12.55 -1.29
C HIS A 38 -7.94 -11.53 -0.18
N MET A 39 -7.44 -10.36 -0.55
CA MET A 39 -7.15 -9.29 0.41
C MET A 39 -8.42 -8.82 1.13
N ALA A 40 -9.53 -8.65 0.40
CA ALA A 40 -10.82 -8.24 0.97
C ALA A 40 -11.37 -9.31 1.93
N ASP A 41 -11.40 -10.57 1.53
CA ASP A 41 -11.91 -11.70 2.31
C ASP A 41 -11.11 -11.90 3.60
N THR A 42 -9.80 -11.71 3.53
CA THR A 42 -8.87 -11.84 4.66
C THR A 42 -8.65 -10.53 5.42
N LYS A 43 -9.35 -9.46 5.05
CA LYS A 43 -9.27 -8.11 5.67
C LYS A 43 -7.85 -7.59 5.78
N LYS A 44 -7.02 -7.83 4.76
CA LYS A 44 -5.63 -7.36 4.73
C LYS A 44 -5.58 -5.86 4.42
N ASP A 45 -4.75 -5.12 5.15
CA ASP A 45 -4.44 -3.73 4.80
C ASP A 45 -3.67 -3.69 3.47
N PHE A 46 -4.11 -2.82 2.57
CA PHE A 46 -3.57 -2.74 1.21
C PHE A 46 -2.06 -2.42 1.18
N THR A 47 -1.65 -1.43 1.93
CA THR A 47 -0.24 -1.01 1.97
C THR A 47 0.63 -2.05 2.62
N VAL A 48 0.20 -2.60 3.76
CA VAL A 48 0.93 -3.65 4.49
C VAL A 48 1.07 -4.91 3.63
N PHE A 49 0.03 -5.30 2.88
CA PHE A 49 0.08 -6.48 2.02
C PHE A 49 1.23 -6.37 1.00
N PHE A 50 1.24 -5.32 0.19
CA PHE A 50 2.27 -5.15 -0.85
C PHE A 50 3.65 -4.88 -0.26
N ARG A 51 3.71 -4.22 0.89
CA ARG A 51 4.95 -4.00 1.62
C ARG A 51 5.57 -5.33 2.08
N LYS A 52 4.80 -6.18 2.76
CA LYS A 52 5.23 -7.50 3.20
C LYS A 52 5.59 -8.42 2.03
N LEU A 53 4.83 -8.34 0.93
CA LEU A 53 5.16 -9.10 -0.27
C LEU A 53 6.51 -8.69 -0.85
N THR A 54 6.83 -7.39 -0.84
CA THR A 54 8.14 -6.87 -1.27
C THR A 54 9.27 -7.39 -0.38
N GLN A 55 9.07 -7.39 0.95
CA GLN A 55 10.05 -7.92 1.91
C GLN A 55 10.27 -9.44 1.72
N LEU A 56 9.17 -10.20 1.54
CA LEU A 56 9.24 -11.63 1.26
C LEU A 56 10.02 -11.91 -0.04
N ALA A 57 9.74 -11.16 -1.11
CA ALA A 57 10.44 -11.29 -2.38
C ALA A 57 11.95 -10.95 -2.27
N ALA A 58 12.31 -9.99 -1.41
CA ALA A 58 13.69 -9.53 -1.25
C ALA A 58 14.54 -10.50 -0.40
N HIS A 59 13.94 -11.18 0.58
CA HIS A 59 14.67 -11.96 1.59
C HIS A 59 14.34 -13.46 1.58
N ASP A 60 13.44 -13.90 0.70
CA ASP A 60 12.90 -15.28 0.66
C ASP A 60 12.44 -15.77 2.06
N ALA A 61 11.95 -14.83 2.87
CA ALA A 61 11.56 -15.11 4.24
C ALA A 61 10.16 -15.74 4.28
N VAL A 62 10.00 -16.77 5.12
CA VAL A 62 8.68 -17.33 5.40
C VAL A 62 7.92 -16.32 6.27
N ASP A 63 6.84 -15.77 5.76
CA ASP A 63 5.95 -14.88 6.51
C ASP A 63 4.55 -15.50 6.59
N SER A 64 4.11 -15.81 7.80
CA SER A 64 2.77 -16.34 8.10
C SER A 64 1.62 -15.37 7.75
N TYR A 65 1.95 -14.17 7.28
CA TYR A 65 0.98 -13.19 6.81
C TYR A 65 0.25 -13.65 5.55
N PHE A 66 0.92 -14.43 4.69
CA PHE A 66 0.35 -14.97 3.46
C PHE A 66 -0.02 -16.44 3.65
N SER A 67 -1.11 -16.89 2.97
CA SER A 67 -1.38 -18.32 2.87
C SER A 67 -0.44 -18.98 1.87
N ASP A 68 -0.05 -20.23 2.14
CA ASP A 68 0.82 -21.00 1.25
C ASP A 68 0.19 -21.19 -0.15
N ASP A 69 -1.12 -21.35 -0.21
CA ASP A 69 -1.85 -21.50 -1.47
C ASP A 69 -1.71 -20.26 -2.34
N TRP A 70 -1.94 -19.08 -1.75
CA TRP A 70 -1.81 -17.81 -2.49
C TRP A 70 -0.37 -17.57 -2.94
N LEU A 71 0.61 -17.82 -2.07
CA LEU A 71 2.03 -17.68 -2.41
C LEU A 71 2.45 -18.62 -3.53
N THR A 72 1.93 -19.85 -3.54
CA THR A 72 2.20 -20.84 -4.60
C THR A 72 1.71 -20.31 -5.94
N ILE A 73 0.50 -19.76 -6.00
CA ILE A 73 -0.05 -19.17 -7.21
C ILE A 73 0.77 -17.94 -7.65
N TRP A 74 1.10 -17.04 -6.71
CA TRP A 74 1.90 -15.86 -7.02
C TRP A 74 3.28 -16.22 -7.59
N ARG A 75 3.96 -17.22 -7.02
CA ARG A 75 5.26 -17.71 -7.52
C ARG A 75 5.15 -18.37 -8.89
N ALA A 76 4.01 -19.00 -9.19
CA ALA A 76 3.74 -19.63 -10.48
C ALA A 76 3.50 -18.60 -11.61
N GLU A 77 3.05 -17.37 -11.29
CA GLU A 77 2.89 -16.28 -12.27
C GLU A 77 4.24 -15.75 -12.81
N GLY A 78 5.34 -15.99 -12.09
CA GLY A 78 6.67 -15.62 -12.55
C GLY A 78 7.65 -15.23 -11.46
N LYS A 79 8.86 -14.86 -11.88
CA LYS A 79 9.89 -14.34 -10.97
C LYS A 79 9.61 -12.87 -10.67
N ALA A 80 9.46 -12.56 -9.39
CA ALA A 80 9.21 -11.20 -8.94
C ALA A 80 10.44 -10.28 -9.13
N ASP A 81 10.20 -9.10 -9.69
CA ASP A 81 11.17 -8.01 -9.75
C ASP A 81 11.10 -7.17 -8.46
N VAL A 82 12.02 -7.43 -7.54
CA VAL A 82 12.09 -6.75 -6.23
C VAL A 82 12.32 -5.24 -6.39
N THR A 83 13.15 -4.83 -7.35
CA THR A 83 13.42 -3.40 -7.59
C THR A 83 12.16 -2.67 -8.03
N LEU A 84 11.39 -3.28 -8.92
CA LEU A 84 10.12 -2.75 -9.36
C LEU A 84 9.12 -2.66 -8.20
N MET A 85 9.04 -3.69 -7.35
CA MET A 85 8.18 -3.68 -6.16
C MET A 85 8.57 -2.58 -5.18
N GLN A 86 9.84 -2.41 -4.87
CA GLN A 86 10.34 -1.36 -3.97
C GLN A 86 10.00 0.05 -4.48
N ALA A 87 10.06 0.27 -5.79
CA ALA A 87 9.70 1.54 -6.40
C ALA A 87 8.18 1.83 -6.44
N ASN A 88 7.32 0.80 -6.27
CA ASN A 88 5.87 0.92 -6.39
C ASN A 88 5.09 0.61 -5.10
N ASN A 89 5.74 0.08 -4.08
CA ASN A 89 5.14 -0.29 -2.80
C ASN A 89 5.69 0.61 -1.68
N PRO A 90 5.02 1.72 -1.37
CA PRO A 90 5.51 2.62 -0.34
C PRO A 90 5.48 1.96 1.04
N VAL A 91 6.44 2.31 1.87
CA VAL A 91 6.51 1.96 3.29
C VAL A 91 5.50 2.79 4.08
N LEU A 92 5.42 4.07 3.74
CA LEU A 92 4.60 5.05 4.42
C LEU A 92 3.57 5.66 3.48
N ILE A 93 2.35 5.82 3.98
CA ILE A 93 1.27 6.56 3.31
C ILE A 93 0.63 7.53 4.31
N PRO A 94 -0.02 8.61 3.85
CA PRO A 94 -0.85 9.46 4.71
C PRO A 94 -2.07 8.68 5.20
N ARG A 95 -1.96 8.07 6.40
CA ARG A 95 -3.08 7.35 7.02
C ARG A 95 -4.01 8.33 7.72
N ASN A 96 -5.32 8.20 7.53
CA ASN A 96 -6.30 9.17 8.04
C ASN A 96 -6.17 9.40 9.56
N HIS A 97 -5.95 8.35 10.37
CA HIS A 97 -5.79 8.51 11.82
C HIS A 97 -4.54 9.33 12.20
N GLN A 98 -3.46 9.23 11.44
CA GLN A 98 -2.24 10.03 11.65
C GLN A 98 -2.47 11.49 11.24
N VAL A 99 -3.19 11.71 10.14
CA VAL A 99 -3.57 13.06 9.68
C VAL A 99 -4.49 13.71 10.70
N GLU A 100 -5.52 12.98 11.19
CA GLU A 100 -6.45 13.47 12.20
C GLU A 100 -5.72 13.86 13.49
N LYS A 101 -4.78 13.03 13.97
CA LYS A 101 -3.94 13.35 15.10
C LYS A 101 -3.14 14.64 14.89
N ALA A 102 -2.60 14.84 13.70
CA ALA A 102 -1.86 16.07 13.39
C ALA A 102 -2.77 17.30 13.38
N ILE A 103 -4.01 17.18 12.90
CA ILE A 103 -5.01 18.25 12.92
C ILE A 103 -5.39 18.60 14.35
N GLN A 104 -5.65 17.61 15.21
CA GLN A 104 -5.99 17.83 16.61
C GLN A 104 -4.87 18.58 17.36
N HIS A 105 -3.61 18.17 17.22
CA HIS A 105 -2.48 18.86 17.82
C HIS A 105 -2.32 20.30 17.28
N ALA A 106 -2.51 20.49 15.97
CA ALA A 106 -2.41 21.80 15.35
C ALA A 106 -3.49 22.78 15.86
N ASN A 107 -4.70 22.30 16.16
CA ASN A 107 -5.76 23.12 16.77
C ASN A 107 -5.38 23.63 18.16
N ASP A 108 -4.54 22.87 18.89
CA ASP A 108 -3.98 23.27 20.19
C ASP A 108 -2.68 24.09 20.05
N GLY A 109 -2.29 24.43 18.81
CA GLY A 109 -1.07 25.20 18.52
C GLY A 109 0.22 24.38 18.44
N ASP A 110 0.14 23.04 18.55
CA ASP A 110 1.29 22.14 18.44
C ASP A 110 1.39 21.56 17.02
N PHE A 111 2.32 22.06 16.24
CA PHE A 111 2.60 21.59 14.87
C PHE A 111 3.67 20.48 14.80
N SER A 112 4.15 19.96 15.92
CA SER A 112 5.23 18.95 15.95
C SER A 112 4.85 17.67 15.19
N VAL A 113 3.62 17.17 15.36
CA VAL A 113 3.10 15.98 14.67
C VAL A 113 3.02 16.23 13.17
N PHE A 114 2.50 17.38 12.74
CA PHE A 114 2.46 17.78 11.32
C PHE A 114 3.86 17.80 10.69
N HIS A 115 4.83 18.43 11.35
CA HIS A 115 6.19 18.48 10.84
C HIS A 115 6.84 17.10 10.75
N ARG A 116 6.60 16.22 11.74
CA ARG A 116 7.09 14.84 11.73
C ARG A 116 6.52 14.03 10.55
N LEU A 117 5.20 14.10 10.33
CA LEU A 117 4.55 13.45 9.20
C LEU A 117 5.08 13.97 7.85
N ASN A 118 5.25 15.30 7.72
CA ASN A 118 5.79 15.90 6.51
C ASN A 118 7.21 15.41 6.21
N GLN A 119 8.05 15.25 7.23
CA GLN A 119 9.39 14.70 7.05
C GLN A 119 9.38 13.22 6.67
N ALA A 120 8.50 12.42 7.28
CA ALA A 120 8.35 11.01 6.96
C ALA A 120 7.94 10.80 5.49
N TRP A 121 6.96 11.58 5.01
CA TRP A 121 6.40 11.45 3.65
C TRP A 121 7.29 11.98 2.53
N LYS A 122 8.40 12.65 2.82
CA LYS A 122 9.37 13.06 1.78
C LYS A 122 10.03 11.86 1.08
N ASN A 123 10.16 10.74 1.78
CA ASN A 123 10.79 9.53 1.25
C ASN A 123 9.91 8.31 1.59
N PRO A 124 8.70 8.20 1.00
CA PRO A 124 7.70 7.22 1.44
C PRO A 124 8.06 5.78 1.09
N PHE A 125 9.05 5.56 0.24
CA PHE A 125 9.52 4.22 -0.18
C PHE A 125 10.73 3.73 0.60
N THR A 126 11.28 4.55 1.52
CA THR A 126 12.48 4.22 2.29
C THR A 126 12.12 3.87 3.72
N GLU A 127 12.57 2.70 4.18
CA GLU A 127 12.46 2.29 5.59
C GLU A 127 13.30 3.21 6.48
N LYS A 128 12.70 3.63 7.58
CA LYS A 128 13.40 4.38 8.63
C LYS A 128 12.83 4.00 9.98
N ALA A 129 13.68 3.49 10.86
CA ALA A 129 13.28 3.05 12.20
C ALA A 129 12.51 4.12 12.99
N ASP A 130 12.84 5.40 12.80
CA ASP A 130 12.18 6.53 13.46
C ASP A 130 10.70 6.70 13.08
N TYR A 131 10.23 6.02 12.04
CA TYR A 131 8.87 6.14 11.49
C TYR A 131 8.10 4.82 11.46
N ASN A 132 8.60 3.74 12.10
CA ASN A 132 7.94 2.44 12.14
C ASN A 132 6.51 2.50 12.70
N ASP A 133 6.26 3.38 13.66
CA ASP A 133 4.93 3.62 14.23
C ASP A 133 3.93 4.20 13.21
N LEU A 134 4.41 4.86 12.16
CA LEU A 134 3.59 5.44 11.09
C LEU A 134 3.21 4.42 10.01
N GLU A 135 3.85 3.26 9.97
CA GLU A 135 3.55 2.19 9.02
C GLU A 135 2.26 1.44 9.36
N MET A 136 1.92 1.40 10.65
CA MET A 136 0.82 0.57 11.16
C MET A 136 -0.55 1.08 10.72
N PRO A 137 -1.46 0.16 10.34
CA PRO A 137 -2.85 0.51 10.11
C PRO A 137 -3.53 0.97 11.42
N PRO A 138 -4.63 1.73 11.32
CA PRO A 138 -5.37 2.16 12.51
C PRO A 138 -5.92 0.95 13.27
N THR A 139 -5.91 1.04 14.59
CA THR A 139 -6.72 0.18 15.45
C THR A 139 -8.20 0.50 15.24
N ASP A 140 -9.10 -0.34 15.77
CA ASP A 140 -10.55 -0.08 15.64
C ASP A 140 -10.98 1.23 16.31
N SER A 141 -10.30 1.65 17.37
CA SER A 141 -10.55 2.92 18.07
C SER A 141 -10.02 4.15 17.32
N GLU A 142 -9.00 3.97 16.48
CA GLU A 142 -8.38 5.05 15.69
C GLU A 142 -9.01 5.21 14.29
N ARG A 143 -9.94 4.32 13.93
CA ARG A 143 -10.58 4.41 12.61
C ARG A 143 -11.39 5.68 12.49
N VAL A 144 -10.95 6.54 11.58
CA VAL A 144 -11.71 7.72 11.15
C VAL A 144 -12.87 7.24 10.27
N ARG A 145 -14.09 7.32 10.79
CA ARG A 145 -15.31 6.83 10.10
C ARG A 145 -15.91 7.85 9.15
N GLU A 146 -15.66 9.13 9.39
CA GLU A 146 -16.15 10.25 8.59
C GLU A 146 -15.00 11.22 8.35
N THR A 147 -14.82 11.63 7.12
CA THR A 147 -13.87 12.69 6.75
C THR A 147 -14.70 13.87 6.25
N PHE A 148 -14.61 14.99 6.95
CA PHE A 148 -15.24 16.22 6.50
C PHE A 148 -14.27 16.95 5.57
N CYS A 149 -14.54 16.96 4.25
CA CYS A 149 -13.94 17.93 3.36
C CYS A 149 -14.63 19.25 3.69
N GLY A 150 -13.94 20.15 4.42
CA GLY A 150 -14.50 21.38 4.96
C GLY A 150 -15.23 22.23 3.91
N THR A 151 -16.51 22.05 3.84
CA THR A 151 -17.51 22.93 3.22
C THR A 151 -18.50 23.35 4.28
#